data_8724a277b8310aa77ceb0f914578aa89
#
_entry.id   8724a277b8310aa77ceb0f914578aa89
#
_cell.length_a   1.000
_cell.length_b   1.000
_cell.length_c   1.000
_cell.angle_alpha   90.00
_cell.angle_beta   90.00
_cell.angle_gamma   90.00
#
_symmetry.space_group_name_H-M   'P 1'
#
loop_
_entity.id
_entity.type
_entity.pdbx_description
1 polymer ?
#
loop_
_entity_poly.entity_id
_entity_poly.type
_entity_poly.pdbx_seq_one_letter_code
_entity_poly.pdbx_strand_id
1 'polypeptide(L)'
;MKTVCAKDMCAGCMACINMCKKSAITIVDDYKTYNAVIDEVKCVNCGLCEKICPNVKCVEQVNPIFWKEGWALNPEIRSNASSGGIASSIIYSFIKNGGYVASCMLNKGEFVFELTNSTQRAEQFVGSKYVKSNPKTIYIDIERKLQEGKKVLFVGLPCQVAALKNFSRNQDNLYTVDLICHG
;
A
#
# COMPACT_ATOMS: atom_id res chain seq x y z
N MET A 1 -9.11 -25.64 -5.35
CA MET A 1 -8.28 -24.43 -5.56
C MET A 1 -7.97 -23.87 -4.19
N LYS A 2 -6.71 -23.88 -3.79
CA LYS A 2 -6.24 -23.36 -2.49
C LYS A 2 -6.00 -21.85 -2.61
N THR A 3 -6.50 -21.07 -1.67
CA THR A 3 -6.37 -19.61 -1.62
C THR A 3 -5.70 -19.17 -0.34
N VAL A 4 -5.10 -17.96 -0.32
CA VAL A 4 -4.40 -17.41 0.85
C VAL A 4 -5.36 -17.03 1.97
N CYS A 5 -6.53 -16.49 1.62
CA CYS A 5 -7.65 -16.23 2.55
C CYS A 5 -8.90 -16.95 2.06
N ALA A 6 -10.00 -16.85 2.77
CA ALA A 6 -11.26 -17.44 2.33
C ALA A 6 -11.61 -16.99 0.91
N LYS A 7 -12.17 -17.91 0.12
CA LYS A 7 -12.55 -17.63 -1.28
C LYS A 7 -13.46 -16.40 -1.33
N ASP A 8 -13.23 -15.56 -2.35
CA ASP A 8 -13.98 -14.33 -2.62
C ASP A 8 -13.83 -13.22 -1.56
N MET A 9 -12.92 -13.39 -0.60
CA MET A 9 -12.62 -12.41 0.44
C MET A 9 -11.29 -11.66 0.22
N CYS A 10 -10.61 -11.86 -0.92
CA CYS A 10 -9.32 -11.23 -1.18
C CYS A 10 -9.49 -9.74 -1.50
N ALA A 11 -8.86 -8.87 -0.73
CA ALA A 11 -8.86 -7.43 -0.96
C ALA A 11 -7.96 -6.97 -2.14
N GLY A 12 -7.22 -7.88 -2.78
CA GLY A 12 -6.32 -7.56 -3.90
C GLY A 12 -5.09 -6.74 -3.50
N CYS A 13 -4.67 -6.72 -2.24
CA CYS A 13 -3.49 -5.96 -1.77
C CYS A 13 -2.16 -6.54 -2.26
N MET A 14 -2.14 -7.78 -2.73
CA MET A 14 -0.99 -8.50 -3.34
C MET A 14 0.26 -8.64 -2.45
N ALA A 15 0.19 -8.34 -1.16
CA ALA A 15 1.33 -8.49 -0.25
C ALA A 15 1.82 -9.95 -0.15
N CYS A 16 0.89 -10.91 -0.25
CA CYS A 16 1.21 -12.34 -0.26
C CYS A 16 2.10 -12.75 -1.44
N ILE A 17 1.98 -12.09 -2.60
CA ILE A 17 2.86 -12.30 -3.75
C ILE A 17 4.27 -11.85 -3.41
N ASN A 18 4.43 -10.65 -2.84
CA ASN A 18 5.73 -10.12 -2.42
C ASN A 18 6.38 -10.98 -1.33
N MET A 19 5.60 -11.59 -0.45
CA MET A 19 6.10 -12.46 0.61
C MET A 19 6.54 -13.84 0.12
N CYS A 20 5.96 -14.34 -0.98
CA CYS A 20 6.18 -15.70 -1.45
C CYS A 20 7.50 -15.85 -2.22
N LYS A 21 8.58 -16.29 -1.55
CA LYS A 21 9.88 -16.55 -2.19
C LYS A 21 9.86 -17.68 -3.23
N LYS A 22 8.78 -18.47 -3.29
CA LYS A 22 8.62 -19.56 -4.27
C LYS A 22 7.78 -19.16 -5.47
N SER A 23 7.32 -17.88 -5.53
CA SER A 23 6.43 -17.40 -6.60
C SER A 23 5.24 -18.32 -6.84
N ALA A 24 4.69 -18.89 -5.76
CA ALA A 24 3.61 -19.86 -5.79
C ALA A 24 2.21 -19.18 -5.69
N ILE A 25 2.11 -17.85 -5.78
CA ILE A 25 0.84 -17.15 -5.60
C ILE A 25 0.57 -16.27 -6.81
N THR A 26 -0.64 -16.36 -7.34
CA THR A 26 -1.16 -15.53 -8.42
C THR A 26 -2.51 -14.93 -8.01
N ILE A 27 -2.82 -13.72 -8.52
CA ILE A 27 -4.15 -13.15 -8.37
C ILE A 27 -5.01 -13.58 -9.55
N VAL A 28 -6.17 -14.13 -9.25
CA VAL A 28 -7.24 -14.37 -10.20
C VAL A 28 -8.30 -13.30 -10.00
N ASP A 29 -8.62 -12.58 -11.06
CA ASP A 29 -9.68 -11.59 -11.15
C ASP A 29 -10.84 -12.20 -11.92
N ASP A 30 -11.99 -12.36 -11.29
CA ASP A 30 -13.21 -12.86 -11.91
C ASP A 30 -14.26 -11.76 -12.15
N TYR A 31 -13.81 -10.50 -12.20
CA TYR A 31 -14.59 -9.27 -12.35
C TYR A 31 -15.44 -8.87 -11.13
N LYS A 32 -15.82 -9.80 -10.28
CA LYS A 32 -16.58 -9.54 -9.05
C LYS A 32 -15.69 -9.56 -7.83
N THR A 33 -14.78 -10.52 -7.80
CA THR A 33 -13.90 -10.76 -6.64
C THR A 33 -12.47 -11.04 -7.08
N TYR A 34 -11.53 -10.79 -6.18
CA TYR A 34 -10.15 -11.23 -6.32
C TYR A 34 -9.91 -12.50 -5.50
N ASN A 35 -9.05 -13.36 -6.01
CA ASN A 35 -8.58 -14.52 -5.27
C ASN A 35 -7.07 -14.67 -5.41
N ALA A 36 -6.35 -14.72 -4.27
CA ALA A 36 -4.94 -15.04 -4.23
C ALA A 36 -4.78 -16.57 -4.22
N VAL A 37 -4.58 -17.15 -5.39
CA VAL A 37 -4.54 -18.60 -5.62
C VAL A 37 -3.12 -19.13 -5.40
N ILE A 38 -3.01 -20.26 -4.71
CA ILE A 38 -1.76 -20.95 -4.41
C ILE A 38 -1.54 -22.10 -5.39
N ASP A 39 -0.41 -22.06 -6.09
CA ASP A 39 0.10 -23.19 -6.86
C ASP A 39 0.69 -24.23 -5.88
N GLU A 40 -0.03 -25.33 -5.68
CA GLU A 40 0.33 -26.36 -4.70
C GLU A 40 1.61 -27.12 -5.07
N VAL A 41 2.00 -27.13 -6.36
CA VAL A 41 3.25 -27.75 -6.82
C VAL A 41 4.47 -26.94 -6.38
N LYS A 42 4.36 -25.59 -6.41
CA LYS A 42 5.44 -24.66 -6.00
C LYS A 42 5.42 -24.37 -4.49
N CYS A 43 4.28 -24.56 -3.86
CA CYS A 43 4.05 -24.18 -2.47
C CYS A 43 4.74 -25.15 -1.51
N VAL A 44 5.60 -24.61 -0.62
CA VAL A 44 6.27 -25.38 0.44
C VAL A 44 5.54 -25.31 1.80
N ASN A 45 4.29 -24.84 1.82
CA ASN A 45 3.43 -24.75 3.00
C ASN A 45 4.05 -24.01 4.20
N CYS A 46 4.85 -22.96 3.96
CA CYS A 46 5.51 -22.18 5.03
C CYS A 46 4.56 -21.25 5.82
N GLY A 47 3.34 -21.01 5.35
CA GLY A 47 2.31 -20.18 6.00
C GLY A 47 2.59 -18.67 6.03
N LEU A 48 3.68 -18.17 5.42
CA LEU A 48 4.04 -16.74 5.48
C LEU A 48 3.00 -15.84 4.81
N CYS A 49 2.38 -16.28 3.73
CA CYS A 49 1.35 -15.52 3.00
C CYS A 49 0.09 -15.30 3.85
N GLU A 50 -0.29 -16.26 4.68
CA GLU A 50 -1.44 -16.15 5.59
C GLU A 50 -1.12 -15.18 6.73
N LYS A 51 0.11 -15.21 7.27
CA LYS A 51 0.54 -14.35 8.38
C LYS A 51 0.52 -12.86 8.06
N ILE A 52 0.65 -12.49 6.79
CA ILE A 52 0.62 -11.08 6.38
C ILE A 52 -0.71 -10.66 5.77
N CYS A 53 -1.60 -11.59 5.45
CA CYS A 53 -2.89 -11.29 4.86
C CYS A 53 -3.79 -10.56 5.85
N PRO A 54 -4.28 -9.34 5.57
CA PRO A 54 -5.14 -8.60 6.48
C PRO A 54 -6.49 -9.27 6.71
N ASN A 55 -6.95 -10.13 5.80
CA ASN A 55 -8.19 -10.90 5.95
C ASN A 55 -8.01 -12.20 6.75
N VAL A 56 -6.78 -12.59 7.04
CA VAL A 56 -6.46 -13.72 7.93
C VAL A 56 -5.94 -13.22 9.27
N LYS A 57 -5.05 -12.24 9.24
CA LYS A 57 -4.50 -11.58 10.42
C LYS A 57 -4.92 -10.12 10.43
N CYS A 58 -5.99 -9.82 11.16
CA CYS A 58 -6.45 -8.45 11.35
C CYS A 58 -5.37 -7.61 12.05
N VAL A 59 -5.23 -6.37 11.61
CA VAL A 59 -4.45 -5.35 12.32
C VAL A 59 -5.31 -4.79 13.44
N GLU A 60 -4.70 -4.54 14.60
CA GLU A 60 -5.37 -3.92 15.72
C GLU A 60 -5.95 -2.56 15.31
N GLN A 61 -7.22 -2.36 15.61
CA GLN A 61 -7.89 -1.08 15.41
C GLN A 61 -7.59 -0.18 16.61
N VAL A 62 -7.13 1.03 16.32
CA VAL A 62 -6.88 2.04 17.34
C VAL A 62 -7.86 3.20 17.20
N ASN A 63 -8.32 3.74 18.32
CA ASN A 63 -9.13 4.93 18.31
C ASN A 63 -8.27 6.15 17.91
N PRO A 64 -8.82 7.10 17.12
CA PRO A 64 -8.09 8.31 16.78
C PRO A 64 -7.85 9.15 18.05
N ILE A 65 -6.64 9.69 18.17
CA ILE A 65 -6.28 10.59 19.27
C ILE A 65 -6.99 11.94 19.10
N PHE A 66 -7.11 12.38 17.85
CA PHE A 66 -7.86 13.59 17.45
C PHE A 66 -8.27 13.46 15.98
N TRP A 67 -9.18 14.31 15.56
CA TRP A 67 -9.53 14.49 14.15
C TRP A 67 -9.55 15.97 13.79
N LYS A 68 -9.24 16.27 12.54
CA LYS A 68 -9.23 17.63 11.99
C LYS A 68 -9.70 17.61 10.55
N GLU A 69 -10.31 18.69 10.10
CA GLU A 69 -10.53 18.96 8.69
C GLU A 69 -9.70 20.16 8.24
N GLY A 70 -9.42 20.24 6.94
CA GLY A 70 -8.63 21.32 6.40
C GLY A 70 -8.28 21.11 4.93
N TRP A 71 -7.48 22.01 4.42
CA TRP A 71 -6.99 21.99 3.06
C TRP A 71 -5.56 22.50 2.98
N ALA A 72 -4.89 22.26 1.84
CA ALA A 72 -3.56 22.79 1.56
C ALA A 72 -3.60 24.32 1.46
N LEU A 73 -2.73 25.00 2.20
CA LEU A 73 -2.58 26.45 2.13
C LEU A 73 -1.90 26.89 0.82
N ASN A 74 -1.02 26.06 0.26
CA ASN A 74 -0.42 26.32 -1.04
C ASN A 74 -1.47 26.15 -2.15
N PRO A 75 -1.80 27.23 -2.92
CA PRO A 75 -2.83 27.19 -3.96
C PRO A 75 -2.51 26.20 -5.08
N GLU A 76 -1.25 26.01 -5.43
CA GLU A 76 -0.81 25.09 -6.49
C GLU A 76 -1.06 23.63 -6.08
N ILE A 77 -0.72 23.26 -4.82
CA ILE A 77 -1.02 21.92 -4.29
C ILE A 77 -2.53 21.69 -4.28
N ARG A 78 -3.29 22.70 -3.89
CA ARG A 78 -4.75 22.61 -3.79
C ARG A 78 -5.41 22.48 -5.16
N SER A 79 -5.00 23.26 -6.16
CA SER A 79 -5.57 23.23 -7.51
C SER A 79 -5.30 21.92 -8.26
N ASN A 80 -4.15 21.29 -8.01
CA ASN A 80 -3.78 20.02 -8.63
C ASN A 80 -4.36 18.79 -7.94
N ALA A 81 -4.94 18.94 -6.75
CA ALA A 81 -5.49 17.83 -5.96
C ALA A 81 -6.95 17.53 -6.35
N SER A 82 -7.38 16.29 -6.15
CA SER A 82 -8.79 15.88 -6.34
C SER A 82 -9.73 16.45 -5.26
N SER A 83 -9.19 16.97 -4.15
CA SER A 83 -9.93 17.54 -3.02
C SER A 83 -9.08 18.63 -2.35
N GLY A 84 -9.04 18.71 -1.03
CA GLY A 84 -8.31 19.74 -0.31
C GLY A 84 -6.78 19.72 -0.37
N GLY A 85 -6.16 18.70 -0.97
CA GLY A 85 -4.70 18.62 -1.16
C GLY A 85 -3.91 18.19 0.08
N ILE A 86 -4.57 17.72 1.15
CA ILE A 86 -3.91 17.32 2.40
C ILE A 86 -2.92 16.17 2.18
N ALA A 87 -3.32 15.12 1.44
CA ALA A 87 -2.43 13.99 1.16
C ALA A 87 -1.14 14.45 0.45
N SER A 88 -1.27 15.30 -0.57
CA SER A 88 -0.12 15.88 -1.28
C SER A 88 0.76 16.74 -0.38
N SER A 89 0.15 17.55 0.50
CA SER A 89 0.89 18.35 1.48
C SER A 89 1.70 17.50 2.45
N ILE A 90 1.13 16.40 2.94
CA ILE A 90 1.82 15.43 3.80
C ILE A 90 2.98 14.78 3.05
N ILE A 91 2.76 14.32 1.83
CA ILE A 91 3.78 13.70 0.95
C ILE A 91 4.97 14.65 0.76
N TYR A 92 4.71 15.87 0.32
CA TYR A 92 5.79 16.84 0.05
C TYR A 92 6.53 17.24 1.33
N SER A 93 5.81 17.44 2.44
CA SER A 93 6.42 17.73 3.73
C SER A 93 7.32 16.57 4.19
N PHE A 94 6.88 15.34 4.03
CA PHE A 94 7.66 14.16 4.44
C PHE A 94 8.95 14.02 3.64
N ILE A 95 8.90 14.24 2.32
CA ILE A 95 10.08 14.23 1.45
C ILE A 95 11.04 15.37 1.82
N LYS A 96 10.53 16.60 2.04
CA LYS A 96 11.36 17.75 2.45
C LYS A 96 12.10 17.49 3.77
N ASN A 97 11.55 16.66 4.63
CA ASN A 97 12.21 16.24 5.88
C ASN A 97 13.09 14.98 5.72
N GLY A 98 13.50 14.65 4.49
CA GLY A 98 14.45 13.58 4.18
C GLY A 98 13.87 12.17 4.18
N GLY A 99 12.54 12.04 4.20
CA GLY A 99 11.85 10.74 4.14
C GLY A 99 11.64 10.24 2.71
N TYR A 100 11.31 8.96 2.60
CA TYR A 100 10.83 8.31 1.39
C TYR A 100 9.32 8.18 1.43
N VAL A 101 8.66 8.35 0.28
CA VAL A 101 7.21 8.18 0.17
C VAL A 101 6.89 7.12 -0.87
N ALA A 102 5.97 6.23 -0.54
CA ALA A 102 5.42 5.25 -1.46
C ALA A 102 3.93 5.52 -1.66
N SER A 103 3.49 5.66 -2.91
CA SER A 103 2.08 5.82 -3.26
C SER A 103 1.80 5.35 -4.68
N CYS A 104 0.51 5.34 -5.04
CA CYS A 104 0.04 4.90 -6.34
C CYS A 104 0.18 6.00 -7.39
N MET A 105 0.64 5.61 -8.58
CA MET A 105 0.72 6.47 -9.75
C MET A 105 0.30 5.75 -11.03
N LEU A 106 0.00 6.50 -12.09
CA LEU A 106 -0.16 5.95 -13.43
C LEU A 106 1.20 5.89 -14.12
N ASN A 107 1.61 4.71 -14.56
CA ASN A 107 2.84 4.50 -15.31
C ASN A 107 2.57 3.61 -16.53
N LYS A 108 2.74 4.15 -17.73
CA LYS A 108 2.55 3.43 -19.01
C LYS A 108 1.21 2.67 -19.09
N GLY A 109 0.14 3.28 -18.62
CA GLY A 109 -1.21 2.70 -18.65
C GLY A 109 -1.55 1.76 -17.49
N GLU A 110 -0.62 1.49 -16.57
CA GLU A 110 -0.86 0.72 -15.35
C GLU A 110 -0.83 1.62 -14.10
N PHE A 111 -1.74 1.33 -13.15
CA PHE A 111 -1.70 1.95 -11.84
C PHE A 111 -0.79 1.11 -10.92
N VAL A 112 0.38 1.65 -10.61
CA VAL A 112 1.43 0.97 -9.85
C VAL A 112 1.86 1.80 -8.64
N PHE A 113 2.48 1.15 -7.67
CA PHE A 113 3.13 1.85 -6.56
C PHE A 113 4.59 2.11 -6.89
N GLU A 114 5.07 3.27 -6.45
CA GLU A 114 6.48 3.65 -6.54
C GLU A 114 6.94 4.26 -5.21
N LEU A 115 8.22 4.01 -4.87
CA LEU A 115 8.90 4.57 -3.71
C LEU A 115 9.88 5.65 -4.18
N THR A 116 9.76 6.86 -3.65
CA THR A 116 10.62 7.99 -4.04
C THR A 116 10.92 8.90 -2.86
N ASN A 117 12.02 9.65 -2.97
CA ASN A 117 12.35 10.79 -2.12
C ASN A 117 12.48 12.10 -2.94
N SER A 118 12.01 12.09 -4.18
CA SER A 118 11.96 13.26 -5.06
C SER A 118 10.56 13.87 -5.06
N THR A 119 10.46 15.16 -4.77
CA THR A 119 9.18 15.90 -4.84
C THR A 119 8.64 15.94 -6.25
N GLN A 120 9.50 16.13 -7.25
CA GLN A 120 9.12 16.10 -8.66
C GLN A 120 8.50 14.75 -9.06
N ARG A 121 9.08 13.63 -8.59
CA ARG A 121 8.53 12.30 -8.87
C ARG A 121 7.20 12.08 -8.14
N ALA A 122 7.07 12.60 -6.92
CA ALA A 122 5.86 12.50 -6.12
C ALA A 122 4.66 13.27 -6.68
N GLU A 123 4.86 14.22 -7.61
CA GLU A 123 3.78 14.89 -8.35
C GLU A 123 2.91 13.87 -9.12
N GLN A 124 3.46 12.73 -9.52
CA GLN A 124 2.73 11.66 -10.18
C GLN A 124 1.76 10.92 -9.24
N PHE A 125 1.87 11.11 -7.92
CA PHE A 125 0.97 10.53 -6.93
C PHE A 125 -0.33 11.30 -6.78
N VAL A 126 -0.38 12.52 -7.28
CA VAL A 126 -1.55 13.41 -7.18
C VAL A 126 -2.74 12.86 -7.94
N GLY A 127 -3.93 13.12 -7.43
CA GLY A 127 -5.20 12.71 -8.03
C GLY A 127 -5.67 11.33 -7.57
N SER A 128 -6.98 11.18 -7.39
CA SER A 128 -7.62 9.92 -7.03
C SER A 128 -7.60 8.93 -8.20
N LYS A 129 -7.34 7.65 -7.89
CA LYS A 129 -7.30 6.56 -8.87
C LYS A 129 -8.36 5.52 -8.46
N TYR A 130 -9.49 5.50 -9.15
CA TYR A 130 -10.63 4.64 -8.85
C TYR A 130 -10.54 3.28 -9.56
N VAL A 131 -9.35 2.71 -9.58
CA VAL A 131 -9.07 1.39 -10.16
C VAL A 131 -8.12 0.61 -9.26
N LYS A 132 -8.15 -0.71 -9.38
CA LYS A 132 -7.19 -1.58 -8.67
C LYS A 132 -5.78 -1.27 -9.14
N SER A 133 -4.90 -1.02 -8.18
CA SER A 133 -3.48 -0.78 -8.42
C SER A 133 -2.68 -2.05 -8.23
N ASN A 134 -1.61 -2.19 -9.02
CA ASN A 134 -0.63 -3.25 -8.85
C ASN A 134 0.52 -2.73 -7.98
N PRO A 135 0.71 -3.21 -6.77
CA PRO A 135 1.78 -2.76 -5.88
C PRO A 135 3.18 -3.18 -6.34
N LYS A 136 3.30 -4.07 -7.35
CA LYS A 136 4.60 -4.60 -7.83
C LYS A 136 5.42 -5.12 -6.64
N THR A 137 6.64 -4.60 -6.45
CA THR A 137 7.57 -4.99 -5.37
C THR A 137 7.54 -4.05 -4.17
N ILE A 138 6.55 -3.15 -4.07
CA ILE A 138 6.59 -2.02 -3.14
C ILE A 138 6.79 -2.42 -1.68
N TYR A 139 6.21 -3.55 -1.23
CA TYR A 139 6.37 -4.01 0.14
C TYR A 139 7.82 -4.39 0.45
N ILE A 140 8.49 -5.03 -0.51
CA ILE A 140 9.92 -5.41 -0.40
C ILE A 140 10.80 -4.16 -0.43
N ASP A 141 10.49 -3.21 -1.31
CA ASP A 141 11.27 -1.98 -1.48
C ASP A 141 11.17 -1.08 -0.24
N ILE A 142 9.97 -0.99 0.36
CA ILE A 142 9.75 -0.31 1.64
C ILE A 142 10.54 -1.00 2.75
N GLU A 143 10.41 -2.33 2.90
CA GLU A 143 11.11 -3.06 3.94
C GLU A 143 12.63 -2.84 3.87
N ARG A 144 13.20 -2.87 2.66
CA ARG A 144 14.62 -2.57 2.44
C ARG A 144 15.00 -1.18 2.96
N LYS A 145 14.21 -0.14 2.66
CA LYS A 145 14.48 1.23 3.13
C LYS A 145 14.33 1.38 4.64
N LEU A 146 13.37 0.70 5.23
CA LEU A 146 13.21 0.66 6.68
C LEU A 146 14.43 0.03 7.37
N GLN A 147 14.95 -1.07 6.81
CA GLN A 147 16.18 -1.74 7.30
C GLN A 147 17.43 -0.87 7.14
N GLU A 148 17.48 0.01 6.14
CA GLU A 148 18.51 1.04 5.98
C GLU A 148 18.36 2.19 7.01
N GLY A 149 17.40 2.12 7.93
CA GLY A 149 17.12 3.18 8.92
C GLY A 149 16.44 4.40 8.35
N LYS A 150 15.92 4.34 7.11
CA LYS A 150 15.21 5.46 6.48
C LYS A 150 13.77 5.54 6.98
N LYS A 151 13.25 6.77 7.11
CA LYS A 151 11.82 7.01 7.37
C LYS A 151 11.05 6.82 6.07
N VAL A 152 9.98 6.03 6.12
CA VAL A 152 9.11 5.77 4.96
C VAL A 152 7.67 6.11 5.30
N LEU A 153 7.02 6.88 4.45
CA LEU A 153 5.58 7.13 4.46
C LEU A 153 4.93 6.29 3.34
N PHE A 154 3.97 5.46 3.70
CA PHE A 154 3.13 4.75 2.75
C PHE A 154 1.74 5.39 2.71
N VAL A 155 1.29 5.79 1.53
CA VAL A 155 -0.06 6.34 1.29
C VAL A 155 -0.82 5.35 0.42
N GLY A 156 -1.82 4.69 0.99
CA GLY A 156 -2.55 3.62 0.31
C GLY A 156 -3.93 3.37 0.90
N LEU A 157 -4.61 2.34 0.39
CA LEU A 157 -5.90 1.89 0.90
C LEU A 157 -5.73 1.14 2.24
N PRO A 158 -6.75 1.10 3.11
CA PRO A 158 -6.67 0.43 4.41
C PRO A 158 -6.18 -1.02 4.33
N CYS A 159 -6.64 -1.80 3.35
CA CYS A 159 -6.17 -3.17 3.13
C CYS A 159 -4.68 -3.25 2.77
N GLN A 160 -4.16 -2.28 2.02
CA GLN A 160 -2.75 -2.20 1.66
C GLN A 160 -1.88 -1.76 2.85
N VAL A 161 -2.36 -0.80 3.62
CA VAL A 161 -1.69 -0.36 4.87
C VAL A 161 -1.65 -1.48 5.89
N ALA A 162 -2.76 -2.17 6.13
CA ALA A 162 -2.83 -3.32 7.03
C ALA A 162 -1.86 -4.45 6.60
N ALA A 163 -1.83 -4.75 5.30
CA ALA A 163 -0.89 -5.72 4.75
C ALA A 163 0.56 -5.29 4.93
N LEU A 164 0.89 -4.01 4.73
CA LEU A 164 2.23 -3.48 4.92
C LEU A 164 2.66 -3.56 6.40
N LYS A 165 1.80 -3.19 7.33
CA LYS A 165 2.07 -3.31 8.77
C LYS A 165 2.37 -4.76 9.18
N ASN A 166 1.60 -5.72 8.65
CA ASN A 166 1.87 -7.14 8.88
C ASN A 166 3.19 -7.58 8.20
N PHE A 167 3.52 -7.05 7.03
CA PHE A 167 4.72 -7.38 6.26
C PHE A 167 5.99 -6.86 6.95
N SER A 168 5.99 -5.60 7.36
CA SER A 168 7.14 -4.91 7.97
C SER A 168 7.24 -5.06 9.49
N ARG A 169 6.29 -5.76 10.12
CA ARG A 169 6.26 -5.97 11.58
C ARG A 169 6.23 -4.67 12.38
N ASN A 170 5.50 -3.65 11.91
CA ASN A 170 5.33 -2.36 12.60
C ASN A 170 6.64 -1.69 13.02
N GLN A 171 7.55 -1.45 12.10
CA GLN A 171 8.79 -0.73 12.39
C GLN A 171 8.51 0.75 12.73
N ASP A 172 9.23 1.31 13.71
CA ASP A 172 9.03 2.69 14.22
C ASP A 172 9.29 3.79 13.18
N ASN A 173 10.05 3.50 12.13
CA ASN A 173 10.34 4.41 11.02
C ASN A 173 9.36 4.28 9.84
N LEU A 174 8.31 3.45 9.98
CA LEU A 174 7.19 3.35 9.04
C LEU A 174 6.04 4.26 9.47
N TYR A 175 5.65 5.15 8.59
CA TYR A 175 4.47 6.01 8.71
C TYR A 175 3.43 5.62 7.66
N THR A 176 2.14 5.70 7.99
CA THR A 176 1.08 5.31 7.06
C THR A 176 -0.01 6.37 7.00
N VAL A 177 -0.58 6.54 5.82
CA VAL A 177 -1.81 7.30 5.57
C VAL A 177 -2.80 6.38 4.90
N ASP A 178 -3.91 6.11 5.59
CA ASP A 178 -5.02 5.33 5.07
C ASP A 178 -5.95 6.25 4.29
N LEU A 179 -6.13 5.97 3.01
CA LEU A 179 -7.13 6.65 2.20
C LEU A 179 -8.50 6.03 2.43
N ILE A 180 -9.53 6.86 2.58
CA ILE A 180 -10.89 6.35 2.72
C ILE A 180 -11.28 5.57 1.46
N CYS A 181 -11.77 4.35 1.65
CA CYS A 181 -12.17 3.44 0.59
C CYS A 181 -13.57 2.92 0.87
N HIS A 182 -14.41 2.90 -0.14
CA HIS A 182 -15.80 2.40 -0.05
C HIS A 182 -15.97 0.94 -0.50
N GLY A 183 -14.88 0.21 -0.73
CA GLY A 183 -14.90 -1.18 -1.21
C GLY A 183 -14.60 -1.32 -2.68
#